data_7278c5533762c6524af23b9cd40ea560
#
_entry.id   7278c5533762c6524af23b9cd40ea560
#
_cell.length_a   1.000
_cell.length_b   1.000
_cell.length_c   1.000
_cell.angle_alpha   90.00
_cell.angle_beta   90.00
_cell.angle_gamma   90.00
#
_symmetry.space_group_name_H-M   'P 1'
#
loop_
_entity.id
_entity.type
_entity.pdbx_description
1 polymer ?
#
loop_
_entity_poly.entity_id
_entity_poly.type
_entity_poly.pdbx_seq_one_letter_code
_entity_poly.pdbx_strand_id
1 'polypeptide(L)'
;MNLIWTPAQLAMFAKVVDLNGFSAAARALAVPKAAISRAVADLEKSLGVRVLERTTRRISLTSAGRLLYPHAKRVGEETDAARSAIAKLQSPEARPLRVVADPTYGRVLLSPLVPRFLEAFAHVPLEVALDAQQLAEGAWDVAIRTRPPTDGSVAQRLLGAPPALLCATPAYLQQRGTPARPDDLRSHDLLTPDAAELPEFRLLLERGAQRAEVPLTPKLAVDDPAVLHAATAAGLGIGLLPEFLCRQGLATGRLKPVLSEWAVPAAAALYALYPTALESDARAQQFVDFLAANIVPALALPKPARAPAAQPRAHGSGAH
;
A
#
# COMPACT_ATOMS: atom_id res chain seq x y z
N MET A 1 -19.89 0.25 -39.95
CA MET A 1 -18.58 0.94 -39.89
C MET A 1 -17.57 -0.11 -39.43
N ASN A 2 -16.75 -0.66 -40.36
CA ASN A 2 -15.79 -1.68 -40.02
C ASN A 2 -14.68 -1.02 -39.19
N LEU A 3 -14.62 -1.32 -37.91
CA LEU A 3 -13.49 -0.98 -37.04
C LEU A 3 -12.27 -1.79 -37.49
N ILE A 4 -11.31 -1.13 -38.15
CA ILE A 4 -10.15 -1.79 -38.76
C ILE A 4 -8.95 -1.89 -37.80
N TRP A 5 -9.10 -1.53 -36.53
CA TRP A 5 -8.06 -1.68 -35.53
C TRP A 5 -8.24 -2.95 -34.67
N THR A 6 -7.14 -3.48 -34.15
CA THR A 6 -7.12 -4.75 -33.42
C THR A 6 -6.79 -4.54 -31.93
N PRO A 7 -7.19 -5.46 -31.03
CA PRO A 7 -6.76 -5.43 -29.63
C PRO A 7 -5.24 -5.38 -29.45
N ALA A 8 -4.49 -6.05 -30.35
CA ALA A 8 -3.03 -6.03 -30.31
C ALA A 8 -2.44 -4.63 -30.58
N GLN A 9 -3.04 -3.86 -31.47
CA GLN A 9 -2.62 -2.47 -31.73
C GLN A 9 -2.88 -1.57 -30.53
N LEU A 10 -4.00 -1.75 -29.83
CA LEU A 10 -4.29 -1.05 -28.58
C LEU A 10 -3.29 -1.40 -27.49
N ALA A 11 -3.02 -2.68 -27.26
CA ALA A 11 -2.05 -3.14 -26.25
C ALA A 11 -0.63 -2.60 -26.55
N MET A 12 -0.20 -2.60 -27.84
CA MET A 12 1.09 -2.03 -28.24
C MET A 12 1.15 -0.53 -28.02
N PHE A 13 0.06 0.21 -28.31
CA PHE A 13 -0.04 1.65 -28.04
C PHE A 13 0.08 1.93 -26.54
N ALA A 14 -0.69 1.22 -25.69
CA ALA A 14 -0.63 1.36 -24.26
C ALA A 14 0.79 1.13 -23.73
N LYS A 15 1.47 0.05 -24.17
CA LYS A 15 2.83 -0.27 -23.76
C LYS A 15 3.87 0.78 -24.18
N VAL A 16 3.67 1.44 -25.32
CA VAL A 16 4.53 2.58 -25.75
C VAL A 16 4.38 3.76 -24.80
N VAL A 17 3.16 4.01 -24.32
CA VAL A 17 2.86 5.09 -23.35
C VAL A 17 3.46 4.74 -21.99
N ASP A 18 3.18 3.55 -21.46
CA ASP A 18 3.63 3.06 -20.14
C ASP A 18 5.14 3.15 -19.99
N LEU A 19 5.87 2.71 -21.02
CA LEU A 19 7.34 2.66 -21.00
C LEU A 19 7.98 3.91 -21.62
N ASN A 20 7.18 4.92 -21.95
CA ASN A 20 7.60 6.19 -22.54
C ASN A 20 8.57 6.00 -23.72
N GLY A 21 8.34 4.96 -24.55
CA GLY A 21 9.23 4.71 -25.69
C GLY A 21 8.95 3.47 -26.52
N PHE A 22 9.07 3.62 -27.85
CA PHE A 22 8.92 2.52 -28.82
C PHE A 22 9.97 1.42 -28.64
N SER A 23 11.20 1.80 -28.31
CA SER A 23 12.30 0.83 -28.12
C SER A 23 12.16 0.06 -26.81
N ALA A 24 11.67 0.70 -25.74
CA ALA A 24 11.36 0.08 -24.48
C ALA A 24 10.19 -0.91 -24.61
N ALA A 25 9.12 -0.48 -25.27
CA ALA A 25 7.95 -1.31 -25.56
C ALA A 25 8.33 -2.53 -26.44
N ALA A 26 9.20 -2.34 -27.44
CA ALA A 26 9.67 -3.41 -28.30
C ALA A 26 10.42 -4.51 -27.52
N ARG A 27 11.31 -4.11 -26.60
CA ARG A 27 12.00 -5.05 -25.72
C ARG A 27 11.03 -5.78 -24.78
N ALA A 28 10.11 -5.05 -24.16
CA ALA A 28 9.14 -5.62 -23.22
C ALA A 28 8.20 -6.62 -23.87
N LEU A 29 7.79 -6.38 -25.13
CA LEU A 29 6.90 -7.25 -25.88
C LEU A 29 7.65 -8.31 -26.73
N ALA A 30 8.98 -8.34 -26.70
CA ALA A 30 9.83 -9.22 -27.51
C ALA A 30 9.51 -9.18 -29.02
N VAL A 31 9.19 -7.97 -29.56
CA VAL A 31 8.91 -7.77 -30.97
C VAL A 31 9.82 -6.69 -31.58
N PRO A 32 10.05 -6.71 -32.92
CA PRO A 32 10.83 -5.67 -33.57
C PRO A 32 10.20 -4.28 -33.37
N LYS A 33 11.04 -3.26 -33.11
CA LYS A 33 10.60 -1.86 -32.98
C LYS A 33 9.74 -1.39 -34.16
N ALA A 34 10.09 -1.82 -35.37
CA ALA A 34 9.35 -1.52 -36.60
C ALA A 34 7.92 -2.06 -36.57
N ALA A 35 7.67 -3.20 -35.89
CA ALA A 35 6.33 -3.78 -35.77
C ALA A 35 5.44 -2.89 -34.87
N ILE A 36 5.97 -2.44 -33.71
CA ILE A 36 5.24 -1.53 -32.84
C ILE A 36 4.96 -0.19 -33.52
N SER A 37 5.96 0.37 -34.22
CA SER A 37 5.79 1.62 -34.93
C SER A 37 4.72 1.52 -36.03
N ARG A 38 4.66 0.41 -36.75
CA ARG A 38 3.59 0.14 -37.72
C ARG A 38 2.22 -0.01 -37.05
N ALA A 39 2.15 -0.83 -35.99
CA ALA A 39 0.90 -1.07 -35.29
C ALA A 39 0.26 0.24 -34.76
N VAL A 40 1.06 1.13 -34.18
CA VAL A 40 0.58 2.44 -33.74
C VAL A 40 0.19 3.34 -34.91
N ALA A 41 0.96 3.34 -36.00
CA ALA A 41 0.61 4.13 -37.20
C ALA A 41 -0.68 3.64 -37.87
N ASP A 42 -0.89 2.32 -37.94
CA ASP A 42 -2.11 1.72 -38.50
C ASP A 42 -3.33 2.01 -37.58
N LEU A 43 -3.13 2.00 -36.25
CA LEU A 43 -4.14 2.43 -35.28
C LEU A 43 -4.55 3.89 -35.53
N GLU A 44 -3.58 4.81 -35.61
CA GLU A 44 -3.84 6.24 -35.89
C GLU A 44 -4.56 6.44 -37.24
N LYS A 45 -4.14 5.70 -38.28
CA LYS A 45 -4.77 5.72 -39.60
C LYS A 45 -6.22 5.26 -39.53
N SER A 46 -6.50 4.18 -38.78
CA SER A 46 -7.87 3.64 -38.66
C SER A 46 -8.78 4.53 -37.81
N LEU A 47 -8.24 5.25 -36.86
CA LEU A 47 -8.96 6.22 -36.04
C LEU A 47 -9.15 7.58 -36.74
N GLY A 48 -8.37 7.86 -37.80
CA GLY A 48 -8.35 9.15 -38.46
C GLY A 48 -7.74 10.30 -37.67
N VAL A 49 -7.17 9.98 -36.48
CA VAL A 49 -6.55 10.96 -35.57
C VAL A 49 -5.25 10.41 -34.99
N ARG A 50 -4.31 11.30 -34.67
CA ARG A 50 -3.10 10.93 -33.96
C ARG A 50 -3.39 10.74 -32.48
N VAL A 51 -2.83 9.69 -31.88
CA VAL A 51 -2.91 9.40 -30.45
C VAL A 51 -1.61 9.74 -29.72
N LEU A 52 -0.49 9.85 -30.46
CA LEU A 52 0.82 10.26 -29.93
C LEU A 52 1.33 11.53 -30.62
N GLU A 53 1.87 12.45 -29.84
CA GLU A 53 2.71 13.55 -30.31
C GLU A 53 4.16 13.08 -30.34
N ARG A 54 4.77 13.10 -31.54
CA ARG A 54 6.16 12.70 -31.73
C ARG A 54 7.03 13.94 -31.70
N THR A 55 7.70 14.20 -30.59
CA THR A 55 8.87 15.08 -30.56
C THR A 55 10.14 14.24 -30.55
N THR A 56 11.25 14.78 -31.01
CA THR A 56 12.55 14.07 -31.06
C THR A 56 13.09 13.66 -29.69
N ARG A 57 12.49 14.12 -28.59
CA ARG A 57 12.97 13.88 -27.22
C ARG A 57 11.96 13.23 -26.28
N ARG A 58 10.66 13.25 -26.55
CA ARG A 58 9.62 12.66 -25.66
C ARG A 58 8.41 12.20 -26.45
N ILE A 59 7.73 11.18 -25.94
CA ILE A 59 6.42 10.75 -26.39
C ILE A 59 5.40 11.38 -25.45
N SER A 60 4.41 12.08 -26.00
CA SER A 60 3.28 12.61 -25.25
C SER A 60 1.96 12.21 -25.90
N LEU A 61 0.91 12.12 -25.09
CA LEU A 61 -0.44 11.78 -25.57
C LEU A 61 -1.12 13.03 -26.14
N THR A 62 -1.73 12.90 -27.30
CA THR A 62 -2.72 13.86 -27.81
C THR A 62 -3.98 13.84 -26.94
N SER A 63 -4.95 14.73 -27.18
CA SER A 63 -6.26 14.67 -26.52
C SER A 63 -6.99 13.34 -26.84
N ALA A 64 -6.92 12.87 -28.10
CA ALA A 64 -7.45 11.57 -28.48
C ALA A 64 -6.71 10.41 -27.79
N GLY A 65 -5.39 10.51 -27.67
CA GLY A 65 -4.58 9.52 -26.97
C GLY A 65 -4.93 9.42 -25.49
N ARG A 66 -5.16 10.54 -24.82
CA ARG A 66 -5.60 10.55 -23.41
C ARG A 66 -6.95 9.87 -23.20
N LEU A 67 -7.88 10.03 -24.13
CA LEU A 67 -9.18 9.34 -24.10
C LEU A 67 -9.03 7.84 -24.37
N LEU A 68 -8.19 7.47 -25.33
CA LEU A 68 -8.02 6.07 -25.74
C LEU A 68 -7.19 5.24 -24.76
N TYR A 69 -6.20 5.85 -24.11
CA TYR A 69 -5.21 5.14 -23.29
C TYR A 69 -5.80 4.28 -22.17
N PRO A 70 -6.78 4.74 -21.35
CA PRO A 70 -7.39 3.89 -20.33
C PRO A 70 -8.06 2.63 -20.88
N HIS A 71 -8.67 2.73 -22.05
CA HIS A 71 -9.30 1.59 -22.73
C HIS A 71 -8.25 0.65 -23.33
N ALA A 72 -7.22 1.19 -23.97
CA ALA A 72 -6.12 0.43 -24.53
C ALA A 72 -5.34 -0.34 -23.45
N LYS A 73 -5.15 0.28 -22.30
CA LYS A 73 -4.50 -0.34 -21.14
C LYS A 73 -5.29 -1.55 -20.64
N ARG A 74 -6.61 -1.41 -20.44
CA ARG A 74 -7.48 -2.54 -20.04
C ARG A 74 -7.46 -3.70 -21.03
N VAL A 75 -7.45 -3.41 -22.33
CA VAL A 75 -7.33 -4.47 -23.36
C VAL A 75 -6.01 -5.22 -23.25
N GLY A 76 -4.91 -4.52 -22.96
CA GLY A 76 -3.61 -5.14 -22.70
C GLY A 76 -3.63 -6.05 -21.46
N GLU A 77 -4.16 -5.55 -20.36
CA GLU A 77 -4.31 -6.26 -19.09
C GLU A 77 -5.16 -7.54 -19.23
N GLU A 78 -6.31 -7.47 -19.90
CA GLU A 78 -7.17 -8.62 -20.20
C GLU A 78 -6.48 -9.66 -21.10
N THR A 79 -5.70 -9.19 -22.08
CA THR A 79 -4.93 -10.10 -22.95
C THR A 79 -3.86 -10.85 -22.16
N ASP A 80 -3.17 -10.18 -21.26
CA ASP A 80 -2.15 -10.77 -20.40
C ASP A 80 -2.77 -11.70 -19.35
N ALA A 81 -3.95 -11.35 -18.81
CA ALA A 81 -4.73 -12.22 -17.92
C ALA A 81 -5.17 -13.51 -18.63
N ALA A 82 -5.65 -13.42 -19.87
CA ALA A 82 -6.03 -14.59 -20.67
C ALA A 82 -4.82 -15.49 -20.96
N ARG A 83 -3.67 -14.93 -21.33
CA ARG A 83 -2.42 -15.68 -21.54
C ARG A 83 -1.98 -16.38 -20.26
N SER A 84 -2.04 -15.68 -19.12
CA SER A 84 -1.71 -16.23 -17.81
C SER A 84 -2.65 -17.38 -17.41
N ALA A 85 -3.94 -17.27 -17.71
CA ALA A 85 -4.91 -18.33 -17.46
C ALA A 85 -4.60 -19.62 -18.26
N ILE A 86 -4.22 -19.47 -19.54
CA ILE A 86 -3.84 -20.61 -20.38
C ILE A 86 -2.48 -21.21 -19.95
N ALA A 87 -1.49 -20.37 -19.61
CA ALA A 87 -0.20 -20.83 -19.13
C ALA A 87 -0.31 -21.67 -17.85
N LYS A 88 -1.31 -21.40 -17.00
CA LYS A 88 -1.64 -22.19 -15.81
C LYS A 88 -2.11 -23.62 -16.12
N LEU A 89 -2.75 -23.83 -17.26
CA LEU A 89 -3.16 -25.16 -17.69
C LEU A 89 -1.95 -26.04 -18.11
N GLN A 90 -0.82 -25.42 -18.44
CA GLN A 90 0.35 -26.12 -18.98
C GLN A 90 1.39 -26.53 -17.95
N SER A 91 1.45 -25.94 -16.76
CA SER A 91 2.20 -26.42 -15.59
C SER A 91 1.94 -25.51 -14.38
N PRO A 92 0.92 -25.75 -13.57
CA PRO A 92 0.57 -24.88 -12.43
C PRO A 92 1.63 -24.86 -11.33
N GLU A 93 2.39 -25.95 -11.21
CA GLU A 93 3.31 -26.17 -10.08
C GLU A 93 4.72 -25.58 -10.26
N ALA A 94 5.11 -25.21 -11.47
CA ALA A 94 6.47 -24.85 -11.77
C ALA A 94 6.82 -23.34 -11.66
N ARG A 95 5.83 -22.44 -11.68
CA ARG A 95 6.12 -21.00 -11.58
C ARG A 95 5.97 -20.50 -10.13
N PRO A 96 6.82 -19.55 -9.71
CA PRO A 96 6.67 -18.94 -8.40
C PRO A 96 5.33 -18.20 -8.26
N LEU A 97 4.78 -18.19 -7.06
CA LEU A 97 3.68 -17.32 -6.68
C LEU A 97 4.22 -15.89 -6.56
N ARG A 98 3.74 -15.00 -7.40
CA ARG A 98 4.18 -13.60 -7.42
C ARG A 98 3.39 -12.77 -6.42
N VAL A 99 4.08 -12.31 -5.41
CA VAL A 99 3.53 -11.48 -4.34
C VAL A 99 4.10 -10.08 -4.45
N VAL A 100 3.22 -9.10 -4.51
CA VAL A 100 3.60 -7.69 -4.50
C VAL A 100 3.02 -7.04 -3.26
N ALA A 101 3.79 -6.19 -2.60
CA ALA A 101 3.33 -5.51 -1.41
C ALA A 101 3.79 -4.05 -1.40
N ASP A 102 3.00 -3.21 -0.73
CA ASP A 102 3.44 -1.89 -0.32
C ASP A 102 4.80 -1.98 0.42
N PRO A 103 5.80 -1.16 0.07
CA PRO A 103 7.18 -1.32 0.58
C PRO A 103 7.28 -1.39 2.11
N THR A 104 6.60 -0.48 2.82
CA THR A 104 6.69 -0.42 4.28
C THR A 104 5.96 -1.58 4.93
N TYR A 105 4.71 -1.83 4.55
CA TYR A 105 3.93 -2.95 5.09
C TYR A 105 4.51 -4.29 4.68
N GLY A 106 4.93 -4.44 3.43
CA GLY A 106 5.56 -5.66 2.94
C GLY A 106 6.83 -5.98 3.70
N ARG A 107 7.72 -5.01 3.89
CA ARG A 107 8.97 -5.21 4.64
C ARG A 107 8.73 -5.64 6.08
N VAL A 108 7.84 -4.96 6.79
CA VAL A 108 7.60 -5.24 8.21
C VAL A 108 6.80 -6.52 8.42
N LEU A 109 5.80 -6.78 7.56
CA LEU A 109 4.88 -7.91 7.75
C LEU A 109 5.38 -9.19 7.10
N LEU A 110 5.94 -9.11 5.88
CA LEU A 110 6.37 -10.30 5.16
C LEU A 110 7.72 -10.84 5.64
N SER A 111 8.63 -9.99 6.12
CA SER A 111 9.94 -10.46 6.61
C SER A 111 9.86 -11.58 7.64
N PRO A 112 9.00 -11.51 8.68
CA PRO A 112 8.87 -12.61 9.64
C PRO A 112 7.97 -13.75 9.13
N LEU A 113 7.10 -13.52 8.14
CA LEU A 113 6.09 -14.49 7.71
C LEU A 113 6.55 -15.34 6.52
N VAL A 114 7.34 -14.77 5.60
CA VAL A 114 7.82 -15.48 4.41
C VAL A 114 8.64 -16.74 4.77
N PRO A 115 9.62 -16.70 5.68
CA PRO A 115 10.35 -17.93 6.07
C PRO A 115 9.41 -19.01 6.62
N ARG A 116 8.48 -18.64 7.49
CA ARG A 116 7.50 -19.56 8.08
C ARG A 116 6.56 -20.15 7.04
N PHE A 117 6.17 -19.36 6.04
CA PHE A 117 5.35 -19.86 4.93
C PHE A 117 6.13 -20.90 4.10
N LEU A 118 7.37 -20.60 3.73
CA LEU A 118 8.20 -21.51 2.94
C LEU A 118 8.54 -22.81 3.70
N GLU A 119 8.65 -22.77 5.03
CA GLU A 119 8.78 -23.98 5.85
C GLU A 119 7.49 -24.83 5.83
N ALA A 120 6.32 -24.19 5.93
CA ALA A 120 5.03 -24.88 5.94
C ALA A 120 4.59 -25.37 4.54
N PHE A 121 4.98 -24.65 3.48
CA PHE A 121 4.56 -24.88 2.10
C PHE A 121 5.75 -24.91 1.15
N ALA A 122 6.70 -25.82 1.40
CA ALA A 122 7.95 -25.91 0.64
C ALA A 122 7.77 -26.14 -0.88
N HIS A 123 6.59 -26.62 -1.29
CA HIS A 123 6.25 -26.83 -2.71
C HIS A 123 5.77 -25.55 -3.42
N VAL A 124 5.61 -24.42 -2.72
CA VAL A 124 5.14 -23.14 -3.29
C VAL A 124 6.32 -22.17 -3.35
N PRO A 125 7.03 -22.08 -4.47
CA PRO A 125 8.07 -21.06 -4.62
C PRO A 125 7.44 -19.67 -4.64
N LEU A 126 8.06 -18.69 -3.98
CA LEU A 126 7.62 -17.30 -3.91
C LEU A 126 8.57 -16.38 -4.70
N GLU A 127 7.98 -15.42 -5.40
CA GLU A 127 8.65 -14.23 -5.90
C GLU A 127 7.99 -13.02 -5.22
N VAL A 128 8.74 -12.29 -4.38
CA VAL A 128 8.18 -11.18 -3.60
C VAL A 128 8.80 -9.87 -4.08
N ALA A 129 7.98 -8.93 -4.49
CA ALA A 129 8.38 -7.59 -4.86
C ALA A 129 7.76 -6.55 -3.89
N LEU A 130 8.60 -5.64 -3.41
CA LEU A 130 8.18 -4.52 -2.57
C LEU A 130 8.24 -3.24 -3.41
N ASP A 131 7.33 -3.12 -4.36
CA ASP A 131 7.33 -2.04 -5.34
C ASP A 131 5.90 -1.63 -5.72
N ALA A 132 5.57 -0.37 -5.48
CA ALA A 132 4.28 0.20 -5.86
C ALA A 132 4.06 0.22 -7.38
N GLN A 133 5.12 0.31 -8.19
CA GLN A 133 5.02 0.34 -9.65
C GLN A 133 4.65 -1.03 -10.21
N GLN A 134 5.19 -2.11 -9.69
CA GLN A 134 4.82 -3.47 -10.10
C GLN A 134 3.36 -3.81 -9.72
N LEU A 135 2.84 -3.19 -8.66
CA LEU A 135 1.41 -3.26 -8.33
C LEU A 135 0.54 -2.67 -9.44
N ALA A 136 0.96 -1.57 -10.07
CA ALA A 136 0.23 -0.92 -11.15
C ALA A 136 0.28 -1.69 -12.47
N GLU A 137 1.31 -2.50 -12.69
CA GLU A 137 1.54 -3.25 -13.94
C GLU A 137 0.73 -4.56 -14.04
N GLY A 138 -0.01 -4.96 -12.98
CA GLY A 138 -0.92 -6.11 -13.00
C GLY A 138 -0.27 -7.49 -13.12
N ALA A 139 1.07 -7.60 -13.05
CA ALA A 139 1.82 -8.85 -13.22
C ALA A 139 2.04 -9.61 -11.89
N TRP A 140 1.01 -9.71 -11.04
CA TRP A 140 1.08 -10.34 -9.74
C TRP A 140 -0.07 -11.36 -9.54
N ASP A 141 0.13 -12.30 -8.62
CA ASP A 141 -0.86 -13.28 -8.22
C ASP A 141 -1.56 -12.87 -6.90
N VAL A 142 -0.80 -12.30 -5.96
CA VAL A 142 -1.31 -11.72 -4.72
C VAL A 142 -0.69 -10.36 -4.49
N ALA A 143 -1.51 -9.35 -4.20
CA ALA A 143 -1.06 -8.02 -3.82
C ALA A 143 -1.51 -7.68 -2.40
N ILE A 144 -0.61 -7.14 -1.56
CA ILE A 144 -0.93 -6.72 -0.19
C ILE A 144 -0.97 -5.20 -0.18
N ARG A 145 -2.15 -4.64 0.11
CA ARG A 145 -2.42 -3.20 0.04
C ARG A 145 -3.25 -2.71 1.21
N THR A 146 -3.10 -1.42 1.52
CA THR A 146 -3.92 -0.71 2.51
C THR A 146 -5.21 -0.16 1.91
N ARG A 147 -5.29 -0.01 0.58
CA ARG A 147 -6.48 0.49 -0.13
C ARG A 147 -6.79 -0.44 -1.30
N PRO A 148 -7.91 -1.18 -1.25
CA PRO A 148 -8.33 -1.97 -2.39
C PRO A 148 -8.85 -1.07 -3.51
N PRO A 149 -8.72 -1.48 -4.78
CA PRO A 149 -9.39 -0.81 -5.88
C PRO A 149 -10.91 -0.92 -5.72
N THR A 150 -11.63 0.10 -6.15
CA THR A 150 -13.09 0.19 -6.03
C THR A 150 -13.85 -0.35 -7.24
N ASP A 151 -13.13 -0.77 -8.29
CA ASP A 151 -13.71 -1.14 -9.60
C ASP A 151 -14.17 -2.60 -9.69
N GLY A 152 -14.02 -3.39 -8.63
CA GLY A 152 -14.44 -4.81 -8.59
C GLY A 152 -13.61 -5.74 -9.48
N SER A 153 -12.48 -5.28 -10.04
CA SER A 153 -11.63 -6.06 -10.95
C SER A 153 -10.85 -7.18 -10.26
N VAL A 154 -10.79 -7.15 -8.94
CA VAL A 154 -10.05 -8.12 -8.13
C VAL A 154 -10.88 -8.60 -6.94
N ALA A 155 -10.67 -9.85 -6.55
CA ALA A 155 -11.13 -10.36 -5.28
C ALA A 155 -10.27 -9.81 -4.14
N GLN A 156 -10.88 -9.61 -2.98
CA GLN A 156 -10.18 -9.03 -1.83
C GLN A 156 -10.49 -9.80 -0.55
N ARG A 157 -9.48 -9.95 0.29
CA ARG A 157 -9.63 -10.50 1.64
C ARG A 157 -8.99 -9.57 2.67
N LEU A 158 -9.77 -9.20 3.67
CA LEU A 158 -9.25 -8.44 4.81
C LEU A 158 -8.26 -9.31 5.61
N LEU A 159 -7.03 -8.84 5.75
CA LEU A 159 -5.99 -9.48 6.56
C LEU A 159 -5.97 -8.95 7.98
N GLY A 160 -6.40 -7.71 8.19
CA GLY A 160 -6.46 -7.05 9.49
C GLY A 160 -6.42 -5.54 9.35
N ALA A 161 -6.62 -4.86 10.47
CA ALA A 161 -6.51 -3.41 10.56
C ALA A 161 -5.50 -3.09 11.67
N PRO A 162 -4.24 -2.77 11.34
CA PRO A 162 -3.26 -2.39 12.33
C PRO A 162 -3.73 -1.13 13.07
N PRO A 163 -3.69 -1.12 14.41
CA PRO A 163 -4.02 0.08 15.16
C PRO A 163 -3.04 1.19 14.83
N ALA A 164 -3.54 2.43 14.84
CA ALA A 164 -2.74 3.63 14.70
C ALA A 164 -2.62 4.34 16.06
N LEU A 165 -1.47 4.98 16.27
CA LEU A 165 -1.14 5.73 17.46
C LEU A 165 -0.69 7.14 17.10
N LEU A 166 -1.00 8.08 17.98
CA LEU A 166 -0.34 9.37 18.01
C LEU A 166 0.92 9.25 18.87
N CYS A 167 2.07 9.57 18.32
CA CYS A 167 3.35 9.50 19.00
C CYS A 167 4.19 10.75 18.75
N ALA A 168 5.04 11.10 19.73
CA ALA A 168 6.05 12.14 19.58
C ALA A 168 7.30 11.80 20.39
N THR A 169 8.41 12.50 20.13
CA THR A 169 9.60 12.38 20.96
C THR A 169 9.41 13.10 22.30
N PRO A 170 10.06 12.62 23.40
CA PRO A 170 10.07 13.34 24.67
C PRO A 170 10.54 14.79 24.55
N ALA A 171 11.55 15.05 23.73
CA ALA A 171 12.09 16.40 23.49
C ALA A 171 11.04 17.35 22.89
N TYR A 172 10.31 16.90 21.88
CA TYR A 172 9.21 17.69 21.31
C TYR A 172 8.13 18.01 22.35
N LEU A 173 7.72 17.00 23.15
CA LEU A 173 6.69 17.18 24.18
C LEU A 173 7.15 18.07 25.33
N GLN A 174 8.46 18.09 25.67
CA GLN A 174 9.01 19.02 26.64
C GLN A 174 8.97 20.47 26.15
N GLN A 175 9.20 20.70 24.87
CA GLN A 175 9.22 22.05 24.29
C GLN A 175 7.83 22.60 24.02
N ARG A 176 6.89 21.75 23.54
CA ARG A 176 5.58 22.18 23.05
C ARG A 176 4.44 21.86 24.00
N GLY A 177 4.70 21.14 25.09
CA GLY A 177 3.71 20.58 25.97
C GLY A 177 3.20 19.20 25.53
N THR A 178 2.51 18.51 26.42
CA THR A 178 1.87 17.22 26.12
C THR A 178 0.35 17.44 26.03
N PRO A 179 -0.28 17.13 24.88
CA PRO A 179 -1.72 17.25 24.73
C PRO A 179 -2.45 16.40 25.76
N ALA A 180 -3.38 16.98 26.48
CA ALA A 180 -4.24 16.30 27.47
C ALA A 180 -5.63 15.97 26.88
N ARG A 181 -6.06 16.71 25.86
CA ARG A 181 -7.35 16.57 25.17
C ARG A 181 -7.16 16.63 23.67
N PRO A 182 -8.07 16.06 22.87
CA PRO A 182 -8.01 16.10 21.40
C PRO A 182 -7.82 17.52 20.84
N ASP A 183 -8.52 18.52 21.36
CA ASP A 183 -8.43 19.91 20.87
C ASP A 183 -7.05 20.54 21.07
N ASP A 184 -6.27 20.07 22.02
CA ASP A 184 -4.91 20.58 22.25
C ASP A 184 -3.99 20.30 21.04
N LEU A 185 -4.32 19.30 20.22
CA LEU A 185 -3.58 18.97 18.97
C LEU A 185 -3.52 20.15 17.99
N ARG A 186 -4.45 21.09 18.05
CA ARG A 186 -4.46 22.31 17.20
C ARG A 186 -3.23 23.20 17.42
N SER A 187 -2.60 23.12 18.58
CA SER A 187 -1.40 23.87 18.92
C SER A 187 -0.11 23.13 18.61
N HIS A 188 -0.21 21.92 18.03
CA HIS A 188 0.91 21.06 17.71
C HIS A 188 1.09 20.85 16.22
N ASP A 189 2.34 20.56 15.82
CA ASP A 189 2.66 20.15 14.46
C ASP A 189 2.21 18.71 14.26
N LEU A 190 1.22 18.45 13.39
CA LEU A 190 0.76 17.12 13.06
C LEU A 190 1.50 16.59 11.83
N LEU A 191 1.88 15.31 11.89
CA LEU A 191 2.46 14.55 10.78
C LEU A 191 1.52 13.39 10.47
N THR A 192 1.00 13.29 9.24
CA THR A 192 -0.08 12.36 8.86
C THR A 192 0.27 11.51 7.62
N PRO A 193 -0.26 10.28 7.51
CA PRO A 193 -0.01 9.42 6.36
C PRO A 193 -0.76 9.85 5.09
N ASP A 194 -1.73 10.75 5.18
CA ASP A 194 -2.55 11.12 4.03
C ASP A 194 -2.60 12.63 3.79
N ALA A 195 -2.43 12.98 2.50
CA ALA A 195 -2.55 14.35 2.01
C ALA A 195 -3.82 14.60 1.19
N ALA A 196 -4.61 13.54 0.90
CA ALA A 196 -5.70 13.61 -0.07
C ALA A 196 -6.84 14.55 0.36
N GLU A 197 -6.92 14.92 1.63
CA GLU A 197 -7.98 15.77 2.20
C GLU A 197 -7.49 17.15 2.66
N LEU A 198 -6.30 17.59 2.23
CA LEU A 198 -5.87 18.97 2.48
C LEU A 198 -6.76 19.96 1.67
N PRO A 199 -7.24 21.06 2.27
CA PRO A 199 -6.80 21.71 3.51
C PRO A 199 -7.57 21.32 4.78
N GLU A 200 -8.56 20.46 4.74
CA GLU A 200 -9.47 20.15 5.87
C GLU A 200 -9.26 18.74 6.44
N PHE A 201 -8.02 18.36 6.76
CA PHE A 201 -7.78 17.09 7.44
C PHE A 201 -8.51 17.06 8.79
N ARG A 202 -9.35 16.05 9.02
CA ARG A 202 -10.11 15.85 10.25
C ARG A 202 -9.69 14.56 10.93
N LEU A 203 -9.04 14.71 12.08
CA LEU A 203 -8.63 13.56 12.88
C LEU A 203 -9.79 13.11 13.76
N LEU A 204 -10.27 11.89 13.52
CA LEU A 204 -11.27 11.27 14.38
C LEU A 204 -10.58 10.50 15.51
N LEU A 205 -11.02 10.74 16.74
CA LEU A 205 -10.53 10.08 17.95
C LEU A 205 -11.73 9.53 18.73
N GLU A 206 -11.61 8.32 19.29
CA GLU A 206 -12.66 7.66 20.04
C GLU A 206 -12.15 7.19 21.41
N ARG A 207 -12.99 7.45 22.45
CA ARG A 207 -12.76 6.97 23.81
C ARG A 207 -14.07 6.44 24.41
N GLY A 208 -14.27 5.13 24.36
CA GLY A 208 -15.55 4.52 24.71
C GLY A 208 -16.69 5.06 23.81
N ALA A 209 -17.70 5.68 24.42
CA ALA A 209 -18.79 6.31 23.68
C ALA A 209 -18.49 7.76 23.23
N GLN A 210 -17.37 8.33 23.65
CA GLN A 210 -16.98 9.69 23.28
C GLN A 210 -16.28 9.70 21.92
N ARG A 211 -16.63 10.67 21.09
CA ARG A 211 -16.00 10.94 19.80
C ARG A 211 -15.53 12.38 19.76
N ALA A 212 -14.34 12.59 19.24
CA ALA A 212 -13.78 13.92 18.99
C ALA A 212 -13.30 13.97 17.54
N GLU A 213 -13.72 14.99 16.83
CA GLU A 213 -13.29 15.28 15.47
C GLU A 213 -12.54 16.61 15.49
N VAL A 214 -11.24 16.54 15.25
CA VAL A 214 -10.35 17.70 15.34
C VAL A 214 -9.91 18.11 13.93
N PRO A 215 -10.35 19.26 13.43
CA PRO A 215 -9.83 19.81 12.19
C PRO A 215 -8.39 20.30 12.41
N LEU A 216 -7.47 19.82 11.58
CA LEU A 216 -6.05 20.07 11.71
C LEU A 216 -5.45 20.38 10.33
N THR A 217 -4.42 21.19 10.31
CA THR A 217 -3.57 21.38 9.13
C THR A 217 -2.26 20.64 9.36
N PRO A 218 -2.02 19.51 8.68
CA PRO A 218 -0.78 18.77 8.85
C PRO A 218 0.43 19.61 8.43
N LYS A 219 1.51 19.54 9.21
CA LYS A 219 2.81 20.10 8.84
C LYS A 219 3.52 19.24 7.79
N LEU A 220 3.30 17.92 7.86
CA LEU A 220 3.78 16.95 6.90
C LEU A 220 2.69 15.94 6.61
N ALA A 221 2.43 15.71 5.33
CA ALA A 221 1.62 14.62 4.86
C ALA A 221 2.44 13.79 3.87
N VAL A 222 2.55 12.48 4.10
CA VAL A 222 3.33 11.56 3.28
C VAL A 222 2.71 10.18 3.32
N ASP A 223 2.56 9.55 2.18
CA ASP A 223 1.91 8.24 2.02
C ASP A 223 2.79 7.06 2.46
N ASP A 224 4.10 7.26 2.66
CA ASP A 224 4.99 6.24 3.20
C ASP A 224 5.10 6.33 4.74
N PRO A 225 4.60 5.31 5.48
CA PRO A 225 4.67 5.31 6.94
C PRO A 225 6.09 5.28 7.52
N ALA A 226 7.10 4.81 6.76
CA ALA A 226 8.49 4.82 7.22
C ALA A 226 9.08 6.23 7.21
N VAL A 227 8.76 7.02 6.19
CA VAL A 227 9.16 8.44 6.12
C VAL A 227 8.47 9.22 7.25
N LEU A 228 7.18 8.96 7.47
CA LEU A 228 6.42 9.58 8.56
C LEU A 228 7.01 9.25 9.93
N HIS A 229 7.37 7.96 10.14
CA HIS A 229 8.05 7.52 11.37
C HIS A 229 9.40 8.22 11.55
N ALA A 230 10.22 8.33 10.49
CA ALA A 230 11.51 9.01 10.56
C ALA A 230 11.36 10.49 10.95
N ALA A 231 10.38 11.20 10.35
CA ALA A 231 10.07 12.59 10.69
C ALA A 231 9.62 12.74 12.15
N THR A 232 8.78 11.82 12.64
CA THR A 232 8.33 11.79 14.03
C THR A 232 9.50 11.54 14.99
N ALA A 233 10.36 10.57 14.68
CA ALA A 233 11.53 10.23 15.48
C ALA A 233 12.59 11.35 15.50
N ALA A 234 12.62 12.19 14.47
CA ALA A 234 13.43 13.40 14.43
C ALA A 234 12.85 14.57 15.25
N GLY A 235 11.68 14.40 15.88
CA GLY A 235 11.05 15.40 16.74
C GLY A 235 10.35 16.54 15.99
N LEU A 236 9.94 16.31 14.72
CA LEU A 236 9.31 17.36 13.91
C LEU A 236 7.85 17.63 14.29
N GLY A 237 7.23 16.73 15.08
CA GLY A 237 5.82 16.87 15.47
C GLY A 237 5.25 15.61 16.11
N ILE A 238 3.93 15.57 16.21
CA ILE A 238 3.13 14.42 16.61
C ILE A 238 2.77 13.63 15.36
N GLY A 239 3.28 12.42 15.24
CA GLY A 239 3.01 11.53 14.11
C GLY A 239 1.81 10.62 14.36
N LEU A 240 0.93 10.51 13.35
CA LEU A 240 -0.10 9.48 13.29
C LEU A 240 0.48 8.24 12.59
N LEU A 241 0.84 7.23 13.35
CA LEU A 241 1.66 6.10 12.90
C LEU A 241 0.98 4.76 13.15
N PRO A 242 1.16 3.77 12.26
CA PRO A 242 0.86 2.38 12.58
C PRO A 242 1.63 1.94 13.84
N GLU A 243 0.93 1.29 14.78
CA GLU A 243 1.50 0.88 16.07
C GLU A 243 2.77 0.04 15.92
N PHE A 244 2.80 -0.86 14.92
CA PHE A 244 3.95 -1.75 14.71
C PHE A 244 5.26 -1.01 14.38
N LEU A 245 5.20 0.18 13.78
CA LEU A 245 6.38 1.02 13.55
C LEU A 245 6.86 1.71 14.82
N CYS A 246 5.96 1.97 15.76
CA CYS A 246 6.28 2.66 17.00
C CYS A 246 6.94 1.75 18.06
N ARG A 247 6.83 0.42 17.94
CA ARG A 247 7.22 -0.56 18.96
C ARG A 247 8.59 -0.32 19.56
N GLN A 248 9.61 -0.24 18.73
CA GLN A 248 10.98 -0.05 19.19
C GLN A 248 11.17 1.31 19.87
N GLY A 249 10.59 2.37 19.28
CA GLY A 249 10.64 3.72 19.86
C GLY A 249 9.96 3.81 21.21
N LEU A 250 8.80 3.17 21.36
CA LEU A 250 8.06 3.10 22.63
C LEU A 250 8.82 2.28 23.69
N ALA A 251 9.33 1.11 23.31
CA ALA A 251 10.07 0.23 24.24
C ALA A 251 11.35 0.89 24.76
N THR A 252 12.02 1.70 23.94
CA THR A 252 13.26 2.41 24.30
C THR A 252 13.03 3.80 24.87
N GLY A 253 11.78 4.26 24.97
CA GLY A 253 11.44 5.61 25.43
C GLY A 253 11.81 6.74 24.45
N ARG A 254 12.25 6.42 23.23
CA ARG A 254 12.53 7.41 22.17
C ARG A 254 11.26 8.04 21.62
N LEU A 255 10.15 7.32 21.68
CA LEU A 255 8.82 7.83 21.39
C LEU A 255 7.94 7.67 22.64
N LYS A 256 7.00 8.57 22.79
CA LYS A 256 5.94 8.51 23.80
C LYS A 256 4.58 8.57 23.11
N PRO A 257 3.60 7.76 23.55
CA PRO A 257 2.25 7.87 23.03
C PRO A 257 1.63 9.18 23.50
N VAL A 258 0.82 9.77 22.66
CA VAL A 258 0.05 10.99 22.92
C VAL A 258 -1.42 10.63 22.89
N LEU A 259 -2.22 11.13 23.83
CA LEU A 259 -3.63 10.82 23.96
C LEU A 259 -3.92 9.31 23.96
N SER A 260 -3.15 8.52 24.72
CA SER A 260 -3.19 7.04 24.69
C SER A 260 -4.53 6.43 25.10
N GLU A 261 -5.42 7.21 25.73
CA GLU A 261 -6.79 6.80 26.06
C GLU A 261 -7.75 6.94 24.88
N TRP A 262 -7.31 7.61 23.81
CA TRP A 262 -8.07 7.83 22.60
C TRP A 262 -7.59 6.91 21.49
N ALA A 263 -8.48 6.08 20.98
CA ALA A 263 -8.21 5.26 19.81
C ALA A 263 -8.38 6.10 18.54
N VAL A 264 -7.48 5.91 17.60
CA VAL A 264 -7.70 6.35 16.22
C VAL A 264 -8.43 5.21 15.52
N PRO A 265 -9.66 5.40 15.01
CA PRO A 265 -10.32 4.39 14.20
C PRO A 265 -9.38 3.93 13.08
N ALA A 266 -9.41 2.65 12.76
CA ALA A 266 -8.44 1.99 11.89
C ALA A 266 -8.05 2.86 10.68
N ALA A 267 -6.89 3.48 10.74
CA ALA A 267 -6.42 4.42 9.72
C ALA A 267 -6.16 3.72 8.38
N ALA A 268 -5.85 2.42 8.41
CA ALA A 268 -5.64 1.61 7.22
C ALA A 268 -5.97 0.15 7.50
N ALA A 269 -6.92 -0.41 6.79
CA ALA A 269 -7.14 -1.84 6.74
C ALA A 269 -6.18 -2.46 5.72
N LEU A 270 -5.64 -3.64 6.02
CA LEU A 270 -4.73 -4.36 5.15
C LEU A 270 -5.48 -5.47 4.43
N TYR A 271 -5.38 -5.49 3.12
CA TYR A 271 -6.05 -6.45 2.25
C TYR A 271 -5.05 -7.28 1.46
N ALA A 272 -5.35 -8.55 1.27
CA ALA A 272 -4.82 -9.35 0.18
C ALA A 272 -5.78 -9.23 -1.00
N LEU A 273 -5.24 -8.83 -2.15
CA LEU A 273 -5.95 -8.72 -3.42
C LEU A 273 -5.44 -9.82 -4.34
N TYR A 274 -6.30 -10.42 -5.13
CA TYR A 274 -5.94 -11.39 -6.15
C TYR A 274 -6.93 -11.32 -7.32
N PRO A 275 -6.48 -11.51 -8.56
CA PRO A 275 -7.37 -11.56 -9.71
C PRO A 275 -8.44 -12.63 -9.52
N THR A 276 -9.69 -12.35 -9.87
CA THR A 276 -10.82 -13.30 -9.73
C THR A 276 -10.55 -14.61 -10.47
N ALA A 277 -9.80 -14.57 -11.57
CA ALA A 277 -9.32 -15.77 -12.28
C ALA A 277 -8.41 -16.67 -11.41
N LEU A 278 -7.86 -16.17 -10.31
CA LEU A 278 -7.00 -16.90 -9.36
C LEU A 278 -7.74 -17.35 -8.09
N GLU A 279 -9.04 -17.15 -7.99
CA GLU A 279 -9.84 -17.66 -6.86
C GLU A 279 -9.72 -19.17 -6.71
N SER A 280 -9.43 -19.89 -7.79
CA SER A 280 -9.19 -21.34 -7.80
C SER A 280 -7.71 -21.75 -7.68
N ASP A 281 -6.76 -20.81 -7.62
CA ASP A 281 -5.33 -21.14 -7.43
C ASP A 281 -5.08 -21.48 -5.95
N ALA A 282 -4.91 -22.78 -5.67
CA ALA A 282 -4.70 -23.29 -4.32
C ALA A 282 -3.47 -22.65 -3.63
N ARG A 283 -2.42 -22.28 -4.38
CA ARG A 283 -1.19 -21.66 -3.84
C ARG A 283 -1.47 -20.24 -3.36
N ALA A 284 -2.21 -19.45 -4.16
CA ALA A 284 -2.64 -18.11 -3.78
C ALA A 284 -3.54 -18.15 -2.54
N GLN A 285 -4.48 -19.09 -2.49
CA GLN A 285 -5.35 -19.28 -1.33
C GLN A 285 -4.57 -19.71 -0.09
N GLN A 286 -3.66 -20.70 -0.20
CA GLN A 286 -2.78 -21.11 0.91
C GLN A 286 -1.97 -19.92 1.47
N PHE A 287 -1.42 -19.10 0.59
CA PHE A 287 -0.66 -17.93 1.01
C PHE A 287 -1.53 -16.89 1.71
N VAL A 288 -2.68 -16.57 1.14
CA VAL A 288 -3.63 -15.61 1.72
C VAL A 288 -4.21 -16.11 3.04
N ASP A 289 -4.55 -17.41 3.16
CA ASP A 289 -5.00 -18.03 4.41
C ASP A 289 -3.91 -17.99 5.48
N PHE A 290 -2.68 -18.32 5.10
CA PHE A 290 -1.53 -18.24 6.00
C PHE A 290 -1.31 -16.81 6.50
N LEU A 291 -1.37 -15.81 5.63
CA LEU A 291 -1.25 -14.42 6.02
C LEU A 291 -2.39 -14.00 6.96
N ALA A 292 -3.63 -14.33 6.64
CA ALA A 292 -4.79 -13.98 7.47
C ALA A 292 -4.69 -14.57 8.88
N ALA A 293 -4.16 -15.80 9.00
CA ALA A 293 -3.97 -16.45 10.30
C ALA A 293 -2.81 -15.86 11.12
N ASN A 294 -1.78 -15.31 10.48
CA ASN A 294 -0.53 -14.95 11.15
C ASN A 294 -0.27 -13.43 11.22
N ILE A 295 -0.93 -12.62 10.38
CA ILE A 295 -0.64 -11.19 10.29
C ILE A 295 -1.15 -10.43 11.52
N VAL A 296 -2.33 -10.77 12.03
CA VAL A 296 -2.91 -10.11 13.21
C VAL A 296 -2.04 -10.33 14.45
N PRO A 297 -1.57 -11.56 14.77
CA PRO A 297 -0.60 -11.76 15.85
C PRO A 297 0.72 -11.00 15.64
N ALA A 298 1.18 -10.89 14.38
CA ALA A 298 2.41 -10.14 14.06
C ALA A 298 2.24 -8.63 14.22
N LEU A 299 1.02 -8.12 14.07
CA LEU A 299 0.67 -6.71 14.24
C LEU A 299 0.36 -6.35 15.70
N ALA A 300 -0.08 -7.29 16.53
CA ALA A 300 -0.42 -7.01 17.92
C ALA A 300 0.84 -6.70 18.75
N LEU A 301 0.81 -5.61 19.52
CA LEU A 301 1.78 -5.41 20.59
C LEU A 301 1.60 -6.50 21.64
N PRO A 302 2.69 -7.05 22.22
CA PRO A 302 2.55 -7.73 23.49
C PRO A 302 1.94 -6.72 24.46
N LYS A 303 0.81 -7.08 25.09
CA LYS A 303 0.19 -6.22 26.12
C LYS A 303 1.28 -5.78 27.09
N PRO A 304 1.41 -4.47 27.39
CA PRO A 304 2.38 -4.02 28.38
C PRO A 304 2.11 -4.80 29.66
N ALA A 305 3.17 -5.42 30.22
CA ALA A 305 3.08 -6.08 31.50
C ALA A 305 2.46 -5.06 32.47
N ARG A 306 1.32 -5.42 33.08
CA ARG A 306 0.62 -4.57 34.03
C ARG A 306 1.64 -4.15 35.08
N ALA A 307 1.92 -2.86 35.18
CA ALA A 307 2.80 -2.37 36.22
C ALA A 307 2.34 -2.94 37.57
N PRO A 308 3.24 -3.50 38.39
CA PRO A 308 2.85 -4.02 39.69
C PRO A 308 2.16 -2.89 40.46
N ALA A 309 0.96 -3.18 40.97
CA ALA A 309 0.17 -2.24 41.74
C ALA A 309 1.07 -1.70 42.85
N ALA A 310 1.21 -0.38 42.92
CA ALA A 310 2.00 0.27 43.96
C ALA A 310 1.47 -0.22 45.33
N GLN A 311 2.29 -0.92 46.07
CA GLN A 311 1.96 -1.32 47.44
C GLN A 311 1.72 -0.06 48.26
N PRO A 312 0.61 0.04 49.02
CA PRO A 312 0.39 1.17 49.89
C PRO A 312 1.54 1.21 50.93
N ARG A 313 2.24 2.34 50.99
CA ARG A 313 3.24 2.59 52.00
C ARG A 313 2.57 2.47 53.37
N ALA A 314 2.95 1.47 54.16
CA ALA A 314 2.55 1.36 55.52
C ALA A 314 3.02 2.62 56.28
N HIS A 315 2.08 3.42 56.74
CA HIS A 315 2.36 4.47 57.70
C HIS A 315 2.82 3.83 58.99
N GLY A 316 4.13 3.89 59.25
CA GLY A 316 4.69 3.58 60.53
C GLY A 316 4.17 4.58 61.60
N SER A 317 3.29 4.10 62.44
CA SER A 317 2.96 4.77 63.69
C SER A 317 4.18 4.66 64.64
N GLY A 318 4.95 5.73 64.76
CA GLY A 318 5.91 5.90 65.80
C GLY A 318 5.25 6.62 66.99
N ALA A 319 4.90 5.86 68.01
CA ALA A 319 4.65 6.40 69.34
C ALA A 319 5.96 6.43 70.10
N HIS A 320 6.27 7.51 70.65
CA HIS A 320 6.99 7.97 71.92
C HIS A 320 7.95 9.09 71.62
#